data_56e1cc16ccc6474b679078a28b65952b
#
_entry.id   56e1cc16ccc6474b679078a28b65952b
#
_cell.length_a   1.000
_cell.length_b   1.000
_cell.length_c   1.000
_cell.angle_alpha   90.00
_cell.angle_beta   90.00
_cell.angle_gamma   90.00
#
_symmetry.space_group_name_H-M   'P 1'
#
loop_
_entity.id
_entity.type
_entity.pdbx_description
1 polymer ?
#
loop_
_entity_poly.entity_id
_entity_poly.type
_entity_poly.pdbx_seq_one_letter_code
_entity_poly.pdbx_strand_id
1 'polypeptide(L)'
;AIAVQPKFPTFDYVIHYLGHALLPWSAFIPFAAGRLFRSPSPLQAPDDDAEYRSSAARLLVLVSAAVAFGVYSVMAPRVGYIAFGAPSVLAAIAAIAIVDFDEGAPASPALAVGVAVFVGLFLRDFNMFPEKGFSAFAVNAPSFPEAFKARAETLILVCSFVFAFIVFFAWLEEERRPWFRLGDYLRWPRIIRDVLGPKFIWLAAAVELGLLVIGAAAYIGLHLTHSKALLALGLRERVALLNAFWVVPALVLLPVWGVMAVRDGFRLFFDKTRMSRGMATVLAGLACGGVLSFVYYPALAAQLSPKEIYESYRSLHGAGEPLGLLGVGGKTAAYYSGGNVKIFTDVQSAYNWLTESNERRWLGVRNDDLGKLNSLYRAGAGGKASLPVLDARSGQILLVSNKLLTNEGSQNPYGNVVFDKEPTIGHRVEANLQDMLLSLGWDIVDTSGERVPYIVPARKYRFRLYYKVLAPLKAEWETFVHIEGQNRRFNADHKTVQGKYPLSLWQPGDYIVDEHEFSLEPNFTPGAYAVRYGLFTGDNRLKVQTGEHEDNRVMGGTINVQ
;
A
#
# COMPACT_ATOMS: atom_id res chain seq x y z
N ALA A 1 26.17 1.88 -7.52
CA ALA A 1 25.63 2.47 -6.30
C ALA A 1 24.69 3.59 -6.72
N ILE A 2 23.40 3.42 -6.52
CA ILE A 2 22.42 4.48 -6.71
C ILE A 2 22.63 5.43 -5.52
N ALA A 3 23.36 6.52 -5.75
CA ALA A 3 23.45 7.59 -4.78
C ALA A 3 22.15 8.38 -4.82
N VAL A 4 21.13 7.85 -4.15
CA VAL A 4 19.95 8.64 -3.84
C VAL A 4 20.38 9.55 -2.69
N GLN A 5 20.60 10.82 -2.99
CA GLN A 5 20.74 11.81 -1.92
C GLN A 5 19.37 11.92 -1.24
N PRO A 6 19.22 11.51 0.02
CA PRO A 6 17.95 11.67 0.71
C PRO A 6 17.64 13.16 0.82
N LYS A 7 16.50 13.58 0.28
CA LYS A 7 15.93 14.93 0.49
C LYS A 7 15.43 15.13 1.93
N PHE A 8 15.63 14.14 2.81
CA PHE A 8 15.09 14.13 4.16
C PHE A 8 16.15 14.52 5.18
N PRO A 9 15.75 15.18 6.28
CA PRO A 9 16.60 15.32 7.44
C PRO A 9 17.11 13.94 7.88
N THR A 10 18.37 13.85 8.21
CA THR A 10 19.07 12.60 8.54
C THR A 10 18.37 11.78 9.63
N PHE A 11 17.79 12.49 10.58
CA PHE A 11 17.12 11.91 11.74
C PHE A 11 15.86 11.15 11.33
N ASP A 12 15.01 11.72 10.49
CA ASP A 12 13.77 11.07 10.01
C ASP A 12 14.09 9.81 9.21
N TYR A 13 15.12 9.87 8.37
CA TYR A 13 15.57 8.72 7.59
C TYR A 13 15.95 7.53 8.48
N VAL A 14 16.73 7.80 9.53
CA VAL A 14 17.18 6.75 10.45
C VAL A 14 16.03 6.17 11.25
N ILE A 15 15.08 7.00 11.71
CA ILE A 15 13.88 6.52 12.41
C ILE A 15 13.05 5.63 11.50
N HIS A 16 12.76 6.08 10.27
CA HIS A 16 12.02 5.27 9.30
C HIS A 16 12.73 3.96 8.98
N TYR A 17 14.03 4.01 8.75
CA TYR A 17 14.84 2.82 8.50
C TYR A 17 14.76 1.81 9.66
N LEU A 18 15.06 2.26 10.88
CA LEU A 18 15.03 1.40 12.06
C LEU A 18 13.62 0.90 12.37
N GLY A 19 12.62 1.77 12.20
CA GLY A 19 11.23 1.41 12.41
C GLY A 19 10.79 0.24 11.55
N HIS A 20 11.12 0.27 10.28
CA HIS A 20 10.78 -0.81 9.34
C HIS A 20 11.69 -2.03 9.47
N ALA A 21 13.00 -1.85 9.67
CA ALA A 21 13.95 -2.96 9.77
C ALA A 21 13.75 -3.82 11.03
N LEU A 22 13.25 -3.22 12.11
CA LEU A 22 13.05 -3.88 13.40
C LEU A 22 11.58 -4.25 13.66
N LEU A 23 10.71 -4.13 12.68
CA LEU A 23 9.31 -4.55 12.84
C LEU A 23 9.22 -6.06 13.17
N PRO A 24 8.44 -6.49 14.16
CA PRO A 24 7.50 -5.72 14.97
C PRO A 24 8.10 -5.11 16.25
N TRP A 25 9.38 -5.30 16.53
CA TRP A 25 10.06 -4.90 17.77
C TRP A 25 10.30 -3.39 17.90
N SER A 26 10.24 -2.66 16.78
CA SER A 26 10.48 -1.21 16.75
C SER A 26 9.61 -0.41 17.73
N ALA A 27 8.36 -0.85 17.94
CA ALA A 27 7.48 -0.21 18.91
C ALA A 27 7.85 -0.48 20.38
N PHE A 28 8.56 -1.58 20.64
CA PHE A 28 8.95 -1.99 22.00
C PHE A 28 10.25 -1.32 22.45
N ILE A 29 11.20 -1.10 21.56
CA ILE A 29 12.55 -0.61 21.85
C ILE A 29 12.58 0.71 22.63
N PRO A 30 11.79 1.77 22.31
CA PRO A 30 11.82 3.01 23.05
C PRO A 30 11.48 2.84 24.54
N PHE A 31 10.51 1.97 24.83
CA PHE A 31 10.10 1.66 26.21
C PHE A 31 11.15 0.83 26.93
N ALA A 32 11.74 -0.13 26.24
CA ALA A 32 12.83 -0.94 26.77
C ALA A 32 14.07 -0.07 27.09
N ALA A 33 14.45 0.85 26.20
CA ALA A 33 15.53 1.81 26.45
C ALA A 33 15.21 2.70 27.66
N GLY A 34 13.99 3.25 27.74
CA GLY A 34 13.56 4.07 28.86
C GLY A 34 13.62 3.33 30.20
N ARG A 35 13.38 2.00 30.21
CA ARG A 35 13.55 1.18 31.41
C ARG A 35 15.01 1.02 31.80
N LEU A 36 15.90 0.77 30.85
CA LEU A 36 17.33 0.66 31.13
C LEU A 36 17.91 1.96 31.70
N PHE A 37 17.41 3.12 31.27
CA PHE A 37 17.78 4.41 31.84
C PHE A 37 17.38 4.58 33.32
N ARG A 38 16.35 3.90 33.77
CA ARG A 38 15.88 3.94 35.17
C ARG A 38 16.55 2.90 36.05
N SER A 39 17.41 2.06 35.51
CA SER A 39 18.22 1.13 36.29
C SER A 39 19.20 1.91 37.17
N PRO A 40 19.52 1.45 38.39
CA PRO A 40 20.52 2.11 39.23
C PRO A 40 21.83 2.33 38.49
N SER A 41 22.45 3.48 38.72
CA SER A 41 23.78 3.75 38.17
C SER A 41 24.79 2.76 38.75
N PRO A 42 25.75 2.25 37.97
CA PRO A 42 26.87 1.45 38.52
C PRO A 42 27.60 2.13 39.64
N LEU A 43 27.63 3.49 39.65
CA LEU A 43 28.25 4.30 40.68
C LEU A 43 27.45 4.32 42.01
N GLN A 44 26.23 3.88 41.99
CA GLN A 44 25.29 3.80 43.15
C GLN A 44 24.97 2.35 43.53
N ALA A 45 25.58 1.38 42.86
CA ALA A 45 25.39 -0.02 43.18
C ALA A 45 25.99 -0.33 44.58
N PRO A 46 25.28 -1.11 45.40
CA PRO A 46 25.82 -1.59 46.64
C PRO A 46 27.02 -2.51 46.41
N ASP A 47 27.72 -2.87 47.46
CA ASP A 47 28.98 -3.66 47.46
C ASP A 47 28.88 -5.08 46.87
N ASP A 48 27.78 -5.40 46.18
CA ASP A 48 27.58 -6.66 45.48
C ASP A 48 28.14 -6.58 44.02
N ASP A 49 29.21 -7.32 43.80
CA ASP A 49 29.87 -7.46 42.51
C ASP A 49 28.92 -7.89 41.38
N ALA A 50 27.90 -8.69 41.67
CA ALA A 50 26.96 -9.17 40.64
C ALA A 50 26.00 -8.06 40.17
N GLU A 51 25.48 -7.26 41.11
CA GLU A 51 24.59 -6.12 40.81
C GLU A 51 25.36 -5.02 40.07
N TYR A 52 26.61 -4.74 40.47
CA TYR A 52 27.49 -3.82 39.79
C TYR A 52 27.73 -4.24 38.32
N ARG A 53 28.09 -5.51 38.07
CA ARG A 53 28.32 -6.05 36.71
C ARG A 53 27.06 -5.98 35.86
N SER A 54 25.89 -6.31 36.40
CA SER A 54 24.62 -6.22 35.70
C SER A 54 24.29 -4.79 35.29
N SER A 55 24.43 -3.83 36.20
CA SER A 55 24.20 -2.40 35.92
C SER A 55 25.18 -1.83 34.90
N ALA A 56 26.46 -2.21 35.00
CA ALA A 56 27.49 -1.81 34.05
C ALA A 56 27.23 -2.37 32.64
N ALA A 57 26.82 -3.63 32.52
CA ALA A 57 26.47 -4.25 31.26
C ALA A 57 25.27 -3.56 30.60
N ARG A 58 24.23 -3.22 31.34
CA ARG A 58 23.04 -2.48 30.87
C ARG A 58 23.42 -1.09 30.35
N LEU A 59 24.24 -0.36 31.08
CA LEU A 59 24.75 0.94 30.67
C LEU A 59 25.58 0.83 29.38
N LEU A 60 26.45 -0.18 29.30
CA LEU A 60 27.28 -0.43 28.10
C LEU A 60 26.42 -0.67 26.85
N VAL A 61 25.37 -1.50 26.96
CA VAL A 61 24.44 -1.77 25.85
C VAL A 61 23.73 -0.49 25.43
N LEU A 62 23.25 0.30 26.38
CA LEU A 62 22.56 1.56 26.09
C LEU A 62 23.46 2.58 25.40
N VAL A 63 24.69 2.77 25.93
CA VAL A 63 25.68 3.68 25.34
C VAL A 63 26.10 3.21 23.95
N SER A 64 26.32 1.89 23.78
CA SER A 64 26.64 1.31 22.46
C SER A 64 25.53 1.55 21.45
N ALA A 65 24.26 1.41 21.84
CA ALA A 65 23.13 1.72 21.00
C ALA A 65 23.06 3.21 20.61
N ALA A 66 23.25 4.09 21.59
CA ALA A 66 23.23 5.54 21.35
C ALA A 66 24.37 5.99 20.43
N VAL A 67 25.60 5.46 20.66
CA VAL A 67 26.75 5.74 19.80
C VAL A 67 26.54 5.20 18.39
N ALA A 68 26.12 3.96 18.25
CA ALA A 68 25.84 3.36 16.94
C ALA A 68 24.76 4.14 16.17
N PHE A 69 23.69 4.55 16.86
CA PHE A 69 22.63 5.38 16.27
C PHE A 69 23.16 6.76 15.86
N GLY A 70 23.93 7.43 16.72
CA GLY A 70 24.51 8.74 16.45
C GLY A 70 25.49 8.72 15.28
N VAL A 71 26.42 7.77 15.26
CA VAL A 71 27.40 7.61 14.17
C VAL A 71 26.67 7.35 12.84
N TYR A 72 25.71 6.45 12.83
CA TYR A 72 24.94 6.16 11.62
C TYR A 72 24.17 7.39 11.14
N SER A 73 23.53 8.13 12.04
CA SER A 73 22.78 9.35 11.70
C SER A 73 23.65 10.42 11.06
N VAL A 74 24.92 10.53 11.47
CA VAL A 74 25.89 11.48 10.89
C VAL A 74 26.43 10.99 9.55
N MET A 75 26.63 9.69 9.39
CA MET A 75 27.25 9.10 8.20
C MET A 75 26.28 8.86 7.05
N ALA A 76 25.03 8.50 7.34
CA ALA A 76 24.04 8.10 6.35
C ALA A 76 23.83 9.11 5.20
N PRO A 77 23.82 10.45 5.40
CA PRO A 77 23.68 11.41 4.32
C PRO A 77 24.87 11.45 3.36
N ARG A 78 26.07 11.10 3.85
CA ARG A 78 27.32 11.20 3.07
C ARG A 78 27.68 9.93 2.34
N VAL A 79 27.36 8.78 2.93
CA VAL A 79 27.84 7.47 2.45
C VAL A 79 26.70 6.65 1.84
N GLY A 80 25.45 7.06 2.02
CA GLY A 80 24.26 6.32 1.60
C GLY A 80 23.98 5.13 2.51
N TYR A 81 23.41 4.06 1.95
CA TYR A 81 23.09 2.86 2.71
C TYR A 81 24.37 2.15 3.19
N ILE A 82 24.51 2.04 4.50
CA ILE A 82 25.51 1.21 5.16
C ILE A 82 24.75 0.15 5.97
N ALA A 83 25.21 -1.10 5.89
CA ALA A 83 24.71 -2.14 6.77
C ALA A 83 24.94 -1.73 8.23
N PHE A 84 23.86 -1.49 8.95
CA PHE A 84 23.89 -0.88 10.27
C PHE A 84 23.97 -1.95 11.36
N GLY A 85 25.00 -1.89 12.19
CA GLY A 85 25.20 -2.83 13.30
C GLY A 85 24.28 -2.65 14.51
N ALA A 86 23.54 -1.53 14.58
CA ALA A 86 22.69 -1.23 15.73
C ALA A 86 21.43 -2.13 15.87
N PRO A 87 20.88 -2.78 14.86
CA PRO A 87 19.75 -3.71 15.09
C PRO A 87 20.05 -4.77 16.14
N SER A 88 21.26 -5.31 16.18
CA SER A 88 21.66 -6.31 17.19
C SER A 88 21.71 -5.73 18.60
N VAL A 89 22.23 -4.52 18.76
CA VAL A 89 22.29 -3.84 20.05
C VAL A 89 20.92 -3.40 20.53
N LEU A 90 20.07 -2.92 19.61
CA LEU A 90 18.69 -2.56 19.92
C LEU A 90 17.84 -3.80 20.28
N ALA A 91 18.09 -4.93 19.60
CA ALA A 91 17.46 -6.21 19.97
C ALA A 91 17.91 -6.66 21.37
N ALA A 92 19.17 -6.44 21.75
CA ALA A 92 19.65 -6.73 23.10
C ALA A 92 18.93 -5.88 24.17
N ILE A 93 18.65 -4.61 23.89
CA ILE A 93 17.85 -3.74 24.78
C ILE A 93 16.45 -4.32 25.00
N ALA A 94 15.79 -4.75 23.92
CA ALA A 94 14.48 -5.38 23.98
C ALA A 94 14.52 -6.70 24.77
N ALA A 95 15.53 -7.54 24.54
CA ALA A 95 15.72 -8.81 25.22
C ALA A 95 15.92 -8.63 26.73
N ILE A 96 16.79 -7.70 27.16
CA ILE A 96 17.01 -7.41 28.57
C ILE A 96 15.71 -6.97 29.24
N ALA A 97 14.94 -6.09 28.61
CA ALA A 97 13.68 -5.64 29.16
C ALA A 97 12.66 -6.80 29.32
N ILE A 98 12.62 -7.73 28.36
CA ILE A 98 11.74 -8.91 28.41
C ILE A 98 12.15 -9.84 29.56
N VAL A 99 13.45 -10.09 29.71
CA VAL A 99 13.96 -10.91 30.82
C VAL A 99 13.65 -10.27 32.17
N ASP A 100 13.88 -8.97 32.32
CA ASP A 100 13.54 -8.25 33.56
C ASP A 100 12.06 -8.39 33.93
N PHE A 101 11.18 -8.42 32.96
CA PHE A 101 9.76 -8.62 33.21
C PHE A 101 9.42 -10.05 33.61
N ASP A 102 10.07 -11.04 33.01
CA ASP A 102 9.90 -12.45 33.37
C ASP A 102 10.46 -12.76 34.75
N GLU A 103 11.50 -12.05 35.20
CA GLU A 103 12.09 -12.14 36.54
C GLU A 103 11.30 -11.40 37.61
N GLY A 104 10.14 -10.83 37.27
CA GLY A 104 9.19 -10.23 38.21
C GLY A 104 9.31 -8.72 38.40
N ALA A 105 10.03 -8.05 37.51
CA ALA A 105 9.99 -6.60 37.50
C ALA A 105 8.59 -6.08 37.13
N PRO A 106 8.06 -5.04 37.81
CA PRO A 106 6.69 -4.59 37.59
C PRO A 106 6.47 -4.13 36.14
N ALA A 107 5.57 -4.80 35.44
CA ALA A 107 5.13 -4.35 34.11
C ALA A 107 4.24 -3.11 34.26
N SER A 108 4.44 -2.14 33.39
CA SER A 108 3.56 -0.97 33.31
C SER A 108 2.48 -1.21 32.28
N PRO A 109 1.19 -1.13 32.60
CA PRO A 109 0.12 -1.14 31.60
C PRO A 109 0.30 -0.07 30.54
N ALA A 110 0.96 1.05 30.88
CA ALA A 110 1.36 2.08 29.94
C ALA A 110 2.28 1.54 28.84
N LEU A 111 3.09 0.52 29.12
CA LEU A 111 3.92 -0.14 28.12
C LEU A 111 3.05 -0.83 27.07
N ALA A 112 2.07 -1.65 27.49
CA ALA A 112 1.20 -2.36 26.57
C ALA A 112 0.37 -1.40 25.71
N VAL A 113 -0.19 -0.35 26.32
CA VAL A 113 -0.93 0.71 25.60
C VAL A 113 0.02 1.46 24.66
N GLY A 114 1.20 1.82 25.11
CA GLY A 114 2.21 2.52 24.31
C GLY A 114 2.63 1.70 23.09
N VAL A 115 2.93 0.41 23.26
CA VAL A 115 3.25 -0.51 22.15
C VAL A 115 2.10 -0.60 21.16
N ALA A 116 0.85 -0.76 21.64
CA ALA A 116 -0.32 -0.82 20.78
C ALA A 116 -0.53 0.47 19.96
N VAL A 117 -0.35 1.64 20.59
CA VAL A 117 -0.42 2.94 19.90
C VAL A 117 0.68 3.08 18.87
N PHE A 118 1.93 2.75 19.22
CA PHE A 118 3.04 2.80 18.28
C PHE A 118 2.84 1.89 17.07
N VAL A 119 2.40 0.65 17.30
CA VAL A 119 2.09 -0.28 16.21
C VAL A 119 0.97 0.27 15.34
N GLY A 120 -0.08 0.85 15.93
CA GLY A 120 -1.15 1.51 15.19
C GLY A 120 -0.65 2.67 14.32
N LEU A 121 0.25 3.51 14.84
CA LEU A 121 0.86 4.60 14.09
C LEU A 121 1.75 4.10 12.95
N PHE A 122 2.55 3.05 13.18
CA PHE A 122 3.33 2.41 12.14
C PHE A 122 2.46 1.83 11.02
N LEU A 123 1.36 1.17 11.38
CA LEU A 123 0.39 0.65 10.41
C LEU A 123 -0.22 1.75 9.57
N ARG A 124 -0.60 2.85 10.22
CA ARG A 124 -1.12 4.03 9.51
C ARG A 124 -0.08 4.60 8.55
N ASP A 125 1.16 4.78 9.00
CA ASP A 125 2.24 5.34 8.17
C ASP A 125 2.55 4.41 6.99
N PHE A 126 2.59 3.11 7.22
CA PHE A 126 2.80 2.11 6.17
C PHE A 126 1.64 2.08 5.16
N ASN A 127 0.40 2.19 5.62
CA ASN A 127 -0.78 2.23 4.73
C ASN A 127 -0.81 3.51 3.88
N MET A 128 -0.50 4.66 4.47
CA MET A 128 -0.51 5.94 3.75
C MET A 128 0.69 6.12 2.82
N PHE A 129 1.84 5.58 3.19
CA PHE A 129 3.13 5.80 2.52
C PHE A 129 3.95 4.50 2.43
N PRO A 130 3.44 3.45 1.76
CA PRO A 130 4.13 2.16 1.70
C PRO A 130 5.53 2.25 1.06
N GLU A 131 5.73 3.25 0.19
CA GLU A 131 7.02 3.53 -0.44
C GLU A 131 8.10 4.00 0.54
N LYS A 132 7.74 4.55 1.70
CA LYS A 132 8.72 4.96 2.71
C LYS A 132 9.49 3.78 3.30
N GLY A 133 8.87 2.62 3.42
CA GLY A 133 9.54 1.39 3.81
C GLY A 133 10.68 1.02 2.87
N PHE A 134 10.60 1.37 1.59
CA PHE A 134 11.65 1.12 0.61
C PHE A 134 12.82 2.08 0.72
N SER A 135 12.61 3.29 1.22
CA SER A 135 13.72 4.22 1.45
C SER A 135 14.74 3.64 2.42
N ALA A 136 14.31 2.75 3.32
CA ALA A 136 15.17 1.99 4.20
C ALA A 136 16.18 1.09 3.46
N PHE A 137 15.86 0.66 2.26
CA PHE A 137 16.74 -0.14 1.40
C PHE A 137 17.48 0.70 0.35
N ALA A 138 17.52 2.02 0.51
CA ALA A 138 18.09 2.97 -0.45
C ALA A 138 17.54 2.80 -1.88
N VAL A 139 16.31 2.37 -2.01
CA VAL A 139 15.61 2.23 -3.28
C VAL A 139 14.63 3.39 -3.42
N ASN A 140 14.83 4.19 -4.44
CA ASN A 140 13.84 5.18 -4.84
C ASN A 140 12.79 4.46 -5.69
N ALA A 141 11.68 4.08 -5.07
CA ALA A 141 10.55 3.50 -5.75
C ALA A 141 9.45 4.57 -5.90
N PRO A 142 9.38 5.26 -7.03
CA PRO A 142 8.42 6.35 -7.23
C PRO A 142 6.98 5.85 -7.28
N SER A 143 6.77 4.59 -7.62
CA SER A 143 5.45 3.96 -7.60
C SER A 143 5.54 2.55 -7.01
N PHE A 144 4.73 2.30 -6.00
CA PHE A 144 4.56 0.97 -5.45
C PHE A 144 3.54 0.20 -6.30
N PRO A 145 3.83 -1.04 -6.73
CA PRO A 145 2.86 -1.81 -7.51
C PRO A 145 1.55 -2.01 -6.72
N GLU A 146 0.44 -1.48 -7.22
CA GLU A 146 -0.83 -1.50 -6.49
C GLU A 146 -1.30 -2.91 -6.14
N ALA A 147 -1.10 -3.86 -7.04
CA ALA A 147 -1.45 -5.27 -6.81
C ALA A 147 -0.65 -5.88 -5.63
N PHE A 148 0.59 -5.44 -5.43
CA PHE A 148 1.41 -5.87 -4.30
C PHE A 148 1.07 -5.07 -3.04
N LYS A 149 0.75 -3.78 -3.19
CA LYS A 149 0.37 -2.88 -2.09
C LYS A 149 -0.75 -3.48 -1.25
N ALA A 150 -1.86 -3.88 -1.86
CA ALA A 150 -3.01 -4.44 -1.16
C ALA A 150 -2.66 -5.71 -0.36
N ARG A 151 -1.83 -6.60 -0.93
CA ARG A 151 -1.37 -7.83 -0.23
C ARG A 151 -0.40 -7.51 0.90
N ALA A 152 0.52 -6.59 0.67
CA ALA A 152 1.50 -6.16 1.66
C ALA A 152 0.82 -5.48 2.85
N GLU A 153 -0.12 -4.58 2.61
CA GLU A 153 -0.92 -3.90 3.63
C GLU A 153 -1.67 -4.91 4.50
N THR A 154 -2.37 -5.86 3.89
CA THR A 154 -3.10 -6.90 4.63
C THR A 154 -2.17 -7.73 5.49
N LEU A 155 -1.04 -8.19 4.95
CA LEU A 155 -0.11 -9.04 5.67
C LEU A 155 0.53 -8.33 6.86
N ILE A 156 1.03 -7.10 6.65
CA ILE A 156 1.66 -6.29 7.70
C ILE A 156 0.62 -5.88 8.75
N LEU A 157 -0.58 -5.52 8.34
CA LEU A 157 -1.68 -5.20 9.24
C LEU A 157 -2.01 -6.40 10.15
N VAL A 158 -2.18 -7.58 9.58
CA VAL A 158 -2.48 -8.79 10.37
C VAL A 158 -1.33 -9.14 11.32
N CYS A 159 -0.09 -9.17 10.85
CA CYS A 159 1.07 -9.47 11.69
C CYS A 159 1.22 -8.46 12.84
N SER A 160 1.10 -7.17 12.54
CA SER A 160 1.26 -6.12 13.55
C SER A 160 0.10 -6.11 14.55
N PHE A 161 -1.12 -6.36 14.08
CA PHE A 161 -2.28 -6.48 14.96
C PHE A 161 -2.15 -7.69 15.89
N VAL A 162 -1.78 -8.85 15.37
CA VAL A 162 -1.58 -10.06 16.17
C VAL A 162 -0.47 -9.85 17.21
N PHE A 163 0.66 -9.26 16.80
CA PHE A 163 1.75 -8.95 17.72
C PHE A 163 1.31 -7.97 18.81
N ALA A 164 0.69 -6.84 18.42
CA ALA A 164 0.21 -5.85 19.38
C ALA A 164 -0.83 -6.43 20.34
N PHE A 165 -1.71 -7.27 19.83
CA PHE A 165 -2.74 -7.95 20.61
C PHE A 165 -2.13 -8.89 21.66
N ILE A 166 -1.16 -9.72 21.27
CA ILE A 166 -0.47 -10.63 22.19
C ILE A 166 0.29 -9.83 23.26
N VAL A 167 1.05 -8.80 22.86
CA VAL A 167 1.77 -7.94 23.81
C VAL A 167 0.80 -7.25 24.75
N PHE A 168 -0.28 -6.66 24.22
CA PHE A 168 -1.29 -5.97 25.03
C PHE A 168 -1.87 -6.89 26.09
N PHE A 169 -2.32 -8.09 25.73
CA PHE A 169 -2.92 -9.03 26.68
C PHE A 169 -1.90 -9.67 27.61
N ALA A 170 -0.71 -10.02 27.12
CA ALA A 170 0.35 -10.58 27.96
C ALA A 170 0.76 -9.62 29.09
N TRP A 171 0.79 -8.32 28.80
CA TRP A 171 1.26 -7.30 29.75
C TRP A 171 0.14 -6.61 30.53
N LEU A 172 -1.12 -6.68 30.06
CA LEU A 172 -2.28 -6.13 30.78
C LEU A 172 -2.68 -6.96 32.02
N GLU A 173 -2.30 -8.22 32.06
CA GLU A 173 -2.74 -9.16 33.07
C GLU A 173 -2.10 -8.93 34.44
N GLU A 174 -1.08 -8.10 34.57
CA GLU A 174 -0.40 -7.82 35.81
C GLU A 174 -1.19 -6.85 36.70
N GLU A 175 -2.02 -7.41 37.54
CA GLU A 175 -3.17 -6.82 38.23
C GLU A 175 -2.88 -6.00 39.46
N ARG A 176 -1.70 -5.55 39.72
CA ARG A 176 -1.49 -4.94 41.06
C ARG A 176 -1.88 -3.46 41.19
N ARG A 177 -2.20 -2.75 40.05
CA ARG A 177 -2.80 -1.39 40.14
C ARG A 177 -3.72 -1.12 38.97
N PRO A 178 -5.00 -0.78 39.17
CA PRO A 178 -5.88 -0.35 38.08
C PRO A 178 -5.41 1.02 37.56
N TRP A 179 -4.69 1.01 36.45
CA TRP A 179 -4.16 2.21 35.84
C TRP A 179 -5.23 3.00 35.08
N PHE A 180 -6.27 2.34 34.67
CA PHE A 180 -7.49 2.89 34.13
C PHE A 180 -8.65 2.41 34.98
N ARG A 181 -9.61 3.26 35.23
CA ARG A 181 -10.94 2.87 35.73
C ARG A 181 -11.69 1.88 34.82
N LEU A 182 -11.02 1.33 33.81
CA LEU A 182 -11.49 0.13 33.10
C LEU A 182 -11.79 -1.00 34.10
N GLY A 183 -11.07 -1.06 35.21
CA GLY A 183 -11.38 -1.96 36.32
C GLY A 183 -12.78 -1.75 36.88
N ASP A 184 -13.27 -0.52 36.91
CA ASP A 184 -14.61 -0.23 37.38
C ASP A 184 -15.68 -0.59 36.35
N TYR A 185 -15.39 -0.41 35.04
CA TYR A 185 -16.26 -0.92 33.94
C TYR A 185 -16.29 -2.45 33.90
N LEU A 186 -15.18 -3.10 34.26
CA LEU A 186 -15.07 -4.57 34.33
C LEU A 186 -15.56 -5.12 35.68
N ARG A 187 -15.91 -4.27 36.61
CA ARG A 187 -16.39 -4.68 37.93
C ARG A 187 -17.75 -5.40 37.88
N TRP A 188 -18.69 -4.85 37.11
CA TRP A 188 -19.99 -5.47 36.90
C TRP A 188 -19.91 -6.84 36.21
N PRO A 189 -19.21 -7.00 35.09
CA PRO A 189 -19.00 -8.32 34.53
C PRO A 189 -18.26 -9.29 35.45
N ARG A 190 -17.33 -8.83 36.30
CA ARG A 190 -16.67 -9.69 37.30
C ARG A 190 -17.66 -10.17 38.37
N ILE A 191 -18.50 -9.29 38.86
CA ILE A 191 -19.56 -9.66 39.83
C ILE A 191 -20.50 -10.69 39.20
N ILE A 192 -20.93 -10.48 37.96
CA ILE A 192 -21.78 -11.42 37.23
C ILE A 192 -21.06 -12.76 37.03
N ARG A 193 -19.76 -12.75 36.66
CA ARG A 193 -18.95 -13.97 36.56
C ARG A 193 -18.85 -14.71 37.88
N ASP A 194 -18.58 -13.98 38.94
CA ASP A 194 -18.37 -14.57 40.29
C ASP A 194 -19.67 -15.15 40.86
N VAL A 195 -20.82 -14.55 40.52
CA VAL A 195 -22.15 -15.03 40.93
C VAL A 195 -22.65 -16.17 40.02
N LEU A 196 -22.47 -16.06 38.70
CA LEU A 196 -23.07 -17.00 37.71
C LEU A 196 -22.08 -18.03 37.18
N GLY A 197 -20.79 -17.88 37.51
CA GLY A 197 -19.71 -18.74 37.06
C GLY A 197 -19.16 -18.43 35.68
N PRO A 198 -17.92 -18.87 35.37
CA PRO A 198 -17.22 -18.52 34.11
C PRO A 198 -17.91 -19.07 32.85
N LYS A 199 -18.65 -20.17 32.95
CA LYS A 199 -19.39 -20.75 31.84
C LYS A 199 -20.51 -19.87 31.33
N PHE A 200 -21.12 -19.07 32.22
CA PHE A 200 -22.23 -18.17 31.84
C PHE A 200 -21.77 -17.04 30.92
N ILE A 201 -20.58 -16.49 31.16
CA ILE A 201 -20.01 -15.42 30.33
C ILE A 201 -19.77 -15.92 28.88
N TRP A 202 -19.22 -17.13 28.73
CA TRP A 202 -19.04 -17.75 27.43
C TRP A 202 -20.37 -18.04 26.73
N LEU A 203 -21.36 -18.52 27.49
CA LEU A 203 -22.69 -18.78 26.96
C LEU A 203 -23.35 -17.47 26.50
N ALA A 204 -23.31 -16.44 27.32
CA ALA A 204 -23.88 -15.15 26.99
C ALA A 204 -23.18 -14.49 25.80
N ALA A 205 -21.84 -14.52 25.73
CA ALA A 205 -21.08 -14.04 24.59
C ALA A 205 -21.41 -14.82 23.30
N ALA A 206 -21.57 -16.14 23.40
CA ALA A 206 -21.96 -16.98 22.28
C ALA A 206 -23.39 -16.67 21.79
N VAL A 207 -24.32 -16.44 22.71
CA VAL A 207 -25.71 -16.07 22.39
C VAL A 207 -25.75 -14.69 21.72
N GLU A 208 -25.03 -13.69 22.25
CA GLU A 208 -24.95 -12.37 21.65
C GLU A 208 -24.29 -12.39 20.27
N LEU A 209 -23.20 -13.12 20.11
CA LEU A 209 -22.56 -13.30 18.80
C LEU A 209 -23.52 -13.98 17.80
N GLY A 210 -24.23 -15.01 18.26
CA GLY A 210 -25.26 -15.69 17.46
C GLY A 210 -26.38 -14.74 17.02
N LEU A 211 -26.90 -13.92 17.92
CA LEU A 211 -27.91 -12.91 17.60
C LEU A 211 -27.40 -11.84 16.64
N LEU A 212 -26.15 -11.40 16.79
CA LEU A 212 -25.52 -10.47 15.85
C LEU A 212 -25.35 -11.07 14.45
N VAL A 213 -24.91 -12.32 14.35
CA VAL A 213 -24.77 -13.02 13.08
C VAL A 213 -26.13 -13.20 12.40
N ILE A 214 -27.15 -13.59 13.15
CA ILE A 214 -28.53 -13.74 12.64
C ILE A 214 -29.08 -12.36 12.21
N GLY A 215 -28.90 -11.32 13.01
CA GLY A 215 -29.31 -9.96 12.68
C GLY A 215 -28.62 -9.40 11.45
N ALA A 216 -27.31 -9.62 11.34
CA ALA A 216 -26.52 -9.23 10.16
C ALA A 216 -26.93 -10.01 8.92
N ALA A 217 -27.14 -11.32 9.02
CA ALA A 217 -27.61 -12.16 7.92
C ALA A 217 -29.02 -11.76 7.45
N ALA A 218 -29.93 -11.46 8.38
CA ALA A 218 -31.27 -10.95 8.07
C ALA A 218 -31.21 -9.57 7.39
N TYR A 219 -30.35 -8.66 7.87
CA TYR A 219 -30.15 -7.35 7.27
C TYR A 219 -29.58 -7.44 5.86
N ILE A 220 -28.54 -8.26 5.66
CA ILE A 220 -27.91 -8.50 4.36
C ILE A 220 -28.91 -9.19 3.41
N GLY A 221 -29.63 -10.20 3.89
CA GLY A 221 -30.66 -10.90 3.12
C GLY A 221 -31.77 -9.98 2.63
N LEU A 222 -32.25 -9.08 3.49
CA LEU A 222 -33.29 -8.08 3.14
C LEU A 222 -32.76 -7.02 2.16
N HIS A 223 -31.47 -6.69 2.19
CA HIS A 223 -30.86 -5.73 1.26
C HIS A 223 -30.55 -6.36 -0.11
N LEU A 224 -30.14 -7.64 -0.14
CA LEU A 224 -29.79 -8.33 -1.38
C LEU A 224 -31.01 -8.82 -2.18
N THR A 225 -32.11 -9.16 -1.51
CA THR A 225 -33.25 -9.79 -2.19
C THR A 225 -34.18 -8.83 -2.92
N HIS A 226 -34.09 -7.52 -2.76
CA HIS A 226 -34.92 -6.49 -3.42
C HIS A 226 -36.43 -6.89 -3.56
N SER A 227 -36.92 -7.77 -2.70
CA SER A 227 -38.27 -8.32 -2.77
C SER A 227 -39.27 -7.24 -2.41
N LYS A 228 -40.06 -6.79 -3.43
CA LYS A 228 -41.15 -5.83 -3.25
C LYS A 228 -42.18 -6.29 -2.22
N ALA A 229 -42.37 -7.60 -2.05
CA ALA A 229 -43.28 -8.19 -1.07
C ALA A 229 -42.81 -8.00 0.39
N LEU A 230 -41.50 -8.10 0.65
CA LEU A 230 -40.92 -7.87 1.97
C LEU A 230 -40.84 -6.37 2.34
N LEU A 231 -40.69 -5.51 1.34
CA LEU A 231 -40.74 -4.05 1.51
C LEU A 231 -42.19 -3.58 1.85
N ALA A 232 -43.22 -4.20 1.26
CA ALA A 232 -44.64 -3.86 1.50
C ALA A 232 -45.10 -4.22 2.93
N LEU A 233 -44.43 -5.16 3.61
CA LEU A 233 -44.75 -5.56 4.98
C LEU A 233 -44.13 -4.66 6.06
N GLY A 234 -43.40 -3.59 5.69
CA GLY A 234 -42.73 -2.69 6.64
C GLY A 234 -41.64 -3.40 7.47
N LEU A 235 -41.22 -4.59 7.07
CA LEU A 235 -40.20 -5.38 7.78
C LEU A 235 -38.87 -4.69 7.86
N ARG A 236 -38.52 -3.84 6.88
CA ARG A 236 -37.29 -3.07 6.85
C ARG A 236 -37.16 -2.11 8.05
N GLU A 237 -38.25 -1.40 8.39
CA GLU A 237 -38.26 -0.48 9.52
C GLU A 237 -38.29 -1.22 10.86
N ARG A 238 -39.01 -2.35 10.92
CA ARG A 238 -39.07 -3.19 12.13
C ARG A 238 -37.74 -3.89 12.40
N VAL A 239 -37.06 -4.37 11.37
CA VAL A 239 -35.72 -4.96 11.49
C VAL A 239 -34.68 -3.88 11.84
N ALA A 240 -34.80 -2.67 11.30
CA ALA A 240 -33.92 -1.55 11.67
C ALA A 240 -34.12 -1.14 13.15
N LEU A 241 -35.36 -1.10 13.63
CA LEU A 241 -35.70 -0.84 15.04
C LEU A 241 -35.22 -1.97 15.96
N LEU A 242 -35.42 -3.23 15.58
CA LEU A 242 -34.88 -4.39 16.30
C LEU A 242 -33.36 -4.38 16.32
N ASN A 243 -32.70 -4.05 15.20
CA ASN A 243 -31.25 -3.90 15.14
C ASN A 243 -30.77 -2.77 16.04
N ALA A 244 -31.44 -1.61 16.06
CA ALA A 244 -31.07 -0.51 16.96
C ALA A 244 -31.20 -0.92 18.43
N PHE A 245 -32.21 -1.70 18.78
CA PHE A 245 -32.45 -2.16 20.15
C PHE A 245 -31.41 -3.18 20.62
N TRP A 246 -30.87 -4.02 19.74
CA TRP A 246 -29.86 -5.03 20.06
C TRP A 246 -28.42 -4.63 19.72
N VAL A 247 -28.23 -3.87 18.64
CA VAL A 247 -26.89 -3.46 18.17
C VAL A 247 -26.25 -2.49 19.16
N VAL A 248 -27.00 -1.59 19.79
CA VAL A 248 -26.44 -0.64 20.76
C VAL A 248 -25.95 -1.34 22.02
N PRO A 249 -26.73 -2.20 22.71
CA PRO A 249 -26.20 -3.00 23.82
C PRO A 249 -25.05 -3.93 23.39
N ALA A 250 -25.13 -4.57 22.24
CA ALA A 250 -24.10 -5.46 21.74
C ALA A 250 -22.79 -4.72 21.41
N LEU A 251 -22.84 -3.53 20.82
CA LEU A 251 -21.66 -2.70 20.58
C LEU A 251 -20.98 -2.25 21.86
N VAL A 252 -21.71 -2.13 22.96
CA VAL A 252 -21.16 -1.76 24.27
C VAL A 252 -20.69 -2.98 25.06
N LEU A 253 -21.46 -4.06 25.09
CA LEU A 253 -21.19 -5.23 25.93
C LEU A 253 -20.23 -6.24 25.27
N LEU A 254 -20.33 -6.46 23.95
CA LEU A 254 -19.48 -7.38 23.23
C LEU A 254 -17.98 -7.05 23.32
N PRO A 255 -17.54 -5.79 23.17
CA PRO A 255 -16.15 -5.45 23.37
C PRO A 255 -15.67 -5.76 24.79
N VAL A 256 -16.49 -5.47 25.80
CA VAL A 256 -16.16 -5.74 27.21
C VAL A 256 -16.06 -7.24 27.48
N TRP A 257 -17.03 -8.01 27.00
CA TRP A 257 -17.06 -9.46 27.18
C TRP A 257 -16.03 -10.16 26.30
N GLY A 258 -15.80 -9.64 25.08
CA GLY A 258 -14.73 -10.10 24.20
C GLY A 258 -13.35 -9.93 24.85
N VAL A 259 -13.06 -8.77 25.42
CA VAL A 259 -11.82 -8.50 26.14
C VAL A 259 -11.68 -9.45 27.35
N MET A 260 -12.74 -9.67 28.12
CA MET A 260 -12.70 -10.58 29.26
C MET A 260 -12.51 -12.03 28.84
N ALA A 261 -13.23 -12.49 27.82
CA ALA A 261 -13.12 -13.85 27.29
C ALA A 261 -11.73 -14.13 26.73
N VAL A 262 -11.20 -13.20 25.97
CA VAL A 262 -9.83 -13.28 25.44
C VAL A 262 -8.81 -13.28 26.56
N ARG A 263 -8.97 -12.41 27.55
CA ARG A 263 -8.11 -12.38 28.74
C ARG A 263 -8.12 -13.71 29.49
N ASP A 264 -9.31 -14.23 29.81
CA ASP A 264 -9.44 -15.50 30.53
C ASP A 264 -8.91 -16.67 29.66
N GLY A 265 -9.08 -16.61 28.35
CA GLY A 265 -8.48 -17.56 27.41
C GLY A 265 -6.94 -17.52 27.40
N PHE A 266 -6.35 -16.33 27.37
CA PHE A 266 -4.91 -16.14 27.48
C PHE A 266 -4.39 -16.63 28.83
N ARG A 267 -5.06 -16.30 29.94
CA ARG A 267 -4.69 -16.77 31.25
C ARG A 267 -4.69 -18.29 31.35
N LEU A 268 -5.75 -18.92 30.83
CA LEU A 268 -5.84 -20.38 30.79
C LEU A 268 -4.73 -20.99 29.90
N PHE A 269 -4.40 -20.33 28.80
CA PHE A 269 -3.32 -20.78 27.91
C PHE A 269 -1.97 -20.69 28.60
N PHE A 270 -1.64 -19.57 29.24
CA PHE A 270 -0.38 -19.40 29.98
C PHE A 270 -0.28 -20.36 31.16
N ASP A 271 -1.36 -20.55 31.93
CA ASP A 271 -1.39 -21.47 33.06
C ASP A 271 -1.20 -22.93 32.61
N LYS A 272 -1.83 -23.34 31.49
CA LYS A 272 -1.70 -24.70 30.97
C LYS A 272 -0.37 -24.97 30.31
N THR A 273 0.16 -24.01 29.54
CA THR A 273 1.43 -24.15 28.81
C THR A 273 2.65 -23.88 29.67
N ARG A 274 2.47 -23.31 30.87
CA ARG A 274 3.54 -22.76 31.73
C ARG A 274 4.45 -21.80 30.96
N MET A 275 3.89 -21.09 29.98
CA MET A 275 4.62 -20.16 29.15
C MET A 275 4.71 -18.81 29.87
N SER A 276 5.91 -18.24 29.95
CA SER A 276 6.08 -16.88 30.46
C SER A 276 5.55 -15.85 29.46
N ARG A 277 5.23 -14.67 29.94
CA ARG A 277 4.75 -13.56 29.11
C ARG A 277 5.83 -13.08 28.13
N GLY A 278 7.06 -13.06 28.59
CA GLY A 278 8.22 -12.76 27.74
C GLY A 278 8.37 -13.80 26.64
N MET A 279 8.26 -15.08 26.96
CA MET A 279 8.31 -16.16 25.98
C MET A 279 7.20 -16.01 24.92
N ALA A 280 5.98 -15.72 25.33
CA ALA A 280 4.87 -15.48 24.40
C ALA A 280 5.14 -14.28 23.47
N THR A 281 5.69 -13.19 24.02
CA THR A 281 6.07 -12.00 23.24
C THR A 281 7.17 -12.33 22.24
N VAL A 282 8.20 -13.08 22.66
CA VAL A 282 9.29 -13.52 21.77
C VAL A 282 8.76 -14.42 20.66
N LEU A 283 7.93 -15.41 20.98
CA LEU A 283 7.36 -16.31 19.98
C LEU A 283 6.45 -15.59 18.97
N ALA A 284 5.64 -14.64 19.44
CA ALA A 284 4.82 -13.80 18.57
C ALA A 284 5.69 -12.94 17.64
N GLY A 285 6.75 -12.32 18.18
CA GLY A 285 7.71 -11.56 17.39
C GLY A 285 8.46 -12.41 16.36
N LEU A 286 8.88 -13.62 16.75
CA LEU A 286 9.53 -14.58 15.83
C LEU A 286 8.57 -15.06 14.74
N ALA A 287 7.31 -15.35 15.07
CA ALA A 287 6.31 -15.75 14.09
C ALA A 287 6.04 -14.62 13.09
N CYS A 288 5.81 -13.38 13.56
CA CYS A 288 5.63 -12.21 12.70
C CYS A 288 6.88 -11.92 11.86
N GLY A 289 8.06 -11.94 12.48
CA GLY A 289 9.34 -11.77 11.79
C GLY A 289 9.59 -12.86 10.75
N GLY A 290 9.21 -14.11 11.04
CA GLY A 290 9.26 -15.24 10.10
C GLY A 290 8.35 -15.01 8.89
N VAL A 291 7.10 -14.61 9.10
CA VAL A 291 6.17 -14.27 7.99
C VAL A 291 6.72 -13.13 7.15
N LEU A 292 7.23 -12.08 7.78
CA LEU A 292 7.83 -10.96 7.05
C LEU A 292 9.06 -11.40 6.25
N SER A 293 9.94 -12.21 6.86
CA SER A 293 11.19 -12.64 6.24
C SER A 293 10.99 -13.64 5.10
N PHE A 294 10.05 -14.57 5.24
CA PHE A 294 9.86 -15.65 4.25
C PHE A 294 8.75 -15.40 3.24
N VAL A 295 7.80 -14.50 3.52
CA VAL A 295 6.69 -14.20 2.63
C VAL A 295 6.78 -12.78 2.08
N TYR A 296 6.86 -11.79 2.98
CA TYR A 296 6.81 -10.38 2.57
C TYR A 296 8.08 -9.91 1.85
N TYR A 297 9.27 -10.08 2.47
CA TYR A 297 10.51 -9.59 1.87
C TYR A 297 10.89 -10.28 0.54
N PRO A 298 10.72 -11.58 0.35
CA PRO A 298 10.94 -12.19 -0.96
C PRO A 298 9.99 -11.66 -2.04
N ALA A 299 8.69 -11.50 -1.72
CA ALA A 299 7.72 -10.93 -2.65
C ALA A 299 8.04 -9.45 -2.98
N LEU A 300 8.51 -8.69 -1.98
CA LEU A 300 8.99 -7.34 -2.17
C LEU A 300 10.26 -7.29 -3.04
N ALA A 301 11.22 -8.15 -2.75
CA ALA A 301 12.47 -8.24 -3.51
C ALA A 301 12.21 -8.55 -4.99
N ALA A 302 11.23 -9.40 -5.29
CA ALA A 302 10.82 -9.70 -6.66
C ALA A 302 10.31 -8.45 -7.42
N GLN A 303 9.73 -7.46 -6.71
CA GLN A 303 9.29 -6.20 -7.32
C GLN A 303 10.42 -5.17 -7.52
N LEU A 304 11.48 -5.25 -6.73
CA LEU A 304 12.57 -4.26 -6.71
C LEU A 304 13.85 -4.76 -7.39
N SER A 305 14.04 -6.07 -7.41
CA SER A 305 15.23 -6.71 -7.96
C SER A 305 15.11 -6.85 -9.48
N PRO A 306 16.20 -6.63 -10.22
CA PRO A 306 16.25 -6.97 -11.64
C PRO A 306 16.43 -8.48 -11.90
N LYS A 307 16.39 -9.32 -10.87
CA LYS A 307 16.60 -10.78 -10.98
C LYS A 307 15.62 -11.41 -11.96
N GLU A 308 14.32 -11.07 -11.84
CA GLU A 308 13.25 -11.63 -12.65
C GLU A 308 13.46 -11.34 -14.15
N ILE A 309 13.85 -10.12 -14.50
CA ILE A 309 14.11 -9.78 -15.90
C ILE A 309 15.32 -10.53 -16.46
N TYR A 310 16.34 -10.81 -15.63
CA TYR A 310 17.50 -11.58 -16.06
C TYR A 310 17.16 -13.06 -16.21
N GLU A 311 16.31 -13.62 -15.37
CA GLU A 311 15.80 -14.99 -15.51
C GLU A 311 14.96 -15.12 -16.79
N SER A 312 14.08 -14.15 -17.08
CA SER A 312 13.33 -14.13 -18.33
C SER A 312 14.23 -13.95 -19.55
N TYR A 313 15.22 -13.06 -19.48
CA TYR A 313 16.21 -12.95 -20.56
C TYR A 313 16.90 -14.28 -20.81
N ARG A 314 17.41 -14.96 -19.76
CA ARG A 314 18.08 -16.26 -19.90
C ARG A 314 17.20 -17.35 -20.51
N SER A 315 15.89 -17.31 -20.26
CA SER A 315 14.95 -18.32 -20.78
C SER A 315 14.46 -18.03 -22.19
N LEU A 316 14.44 -16.74 -22.61
CA LEU A 316 13.85 -16.31 -23.86
C LEU A 316 14.87 -15.92 -24.93
N HIS A 317 16.10 -15.53 -24.55
CA HIS A 317 17.10 -15.08 -25.53
C HIS A 317 17.66 -16.22 -26.36
N GLY A 318 17.91 -15.96 -27.63
CA GLY A 318 18.67 -16.83 -28.51
C GLY A 318 20.19 -16.63 -28.39
N ALA A 319 20.96 -17.56 -28.94
CA ALA A 319 22.41 -17.46 -28.93
C ALA A 319 22.88 -16.15 -29.63
N GLY A 320 23.68 -15.36 -28.92
CA GLY A 320 24.25 -14.12 -29.45
C GLY A 320 23.36 -12.88 -29.33
N GLU A 321 22.14 -12.97 -28.82
CA GLU A 321 21.26 -11.82 -28.61
C GLU A 321 21.74 -10.97 -27.42
N PRO A 322 22.15 -9.70 -27.62
CA PRO A 322 22.76 -8.90 -26.57
C PRO A 322 21.72 -8.27 -25.62
N LEU A 323 22.12 -8.08 -24.36
CA LEU A 323 21.36 -7.37 -23.34
C LEU A 323 21.92 -5.98 -23.10
N GLY A 324 21.05 -4.97 -23.10
CA GLY A 324 21.32 -3.61 -22.62
C GLY A 324 20.57 -3.29 -21.33
N LEU A 325 20.98 -2.25 -20.62
CA LEU A 325 20.33 -1.75 -19.41
C LEU A 325 20.17 -0.24 -19.47
N LEU A 326 18.98 0.26 -19.21
CA LEU A 326 18.67 1.68 -19.10
C LEU A 326 18.18 2.01 -17.69
N GLY A 327 18.95 2.82 -16.96
CA GLY A 327 18.64 3.21 -15.61
C GLY A 327 18.69 2.06 -14.57
N VAL A 328 19.19 0.90 -14.97
CA VAL A 328 19.34 -0.30 -14.12
C VAL A 328 20.83 -0.55 -13.85
N GLY A 329 21.16 -0.87 -12.60
CA GLY A 329 22.55 -1.10 -12.20
C GLY A 329 23.15 -2.36 -12.82
N GLY A 330 24.35 -2.23 -13.43
CA GLY A 330 24.99 -3.30 -14.21
C GLY A 330 25.78 -4.34 -13.41
N LYS A 331 26.06 -4.13 -12.11
CA LYS A 331 26.94 -5.03 -11.34
C LYS A 331 26.39 -6.46 -11.22
N THR A 332 25.08 -6.60 -11.03
CA THR A 332 24.41 -7.90 -10.95
C THR A 332 24.09 -8.47 -12.33
N ALA A 333 23.97 -7.63 -13.35
CA ALA A 333 23.64 -8.02 -14.70
C ALA A 333 24.66 -9.00 -15.30
N ALA A 334 25.96 -8.72 -15.13
CA ALA A 334 27.02 -9.58 -15.64
C ALA A 334 26.96 -10.99 -15.02
N TYR A 335 26.58 -11.12 -13.75
CA TYR A 335 26.41 -12.41 -13.09
C TYR A 335 25.25 -13.23 -13.71
N TYR A 336 24.12 -12.59 -13.97
CA TYR A 336 22.94 -13.30 -14.49
C TYR A 336 22.95 -13.48 -16.00
N SER A 337 23.49 -12.54 -16.76
CA SER A 337 23.54 -12.58 -18.24
C SER A 337 24.70 -13.41 -18.81
N GLY A 338 25.70 -13.73 -17.97
CA GLY A 338 26.90 -14.48 -18.39
C GLY A 338 27.82 -13.72 -19.34
N GLY A 339 27.66 -12.40 -19.53
CA GLY A 339 28.43 -11.64 -20.49
C GLY A 339 28.47 -10.14 -20.23
N ASN A 340 29.11 -9.43 -21.14
CA ASN A 340 29.15 -7.97 -21.13
C ASN A 340 27.77 -7.38 -21.45
N VAL A 341 27.27 -6.56 -20.54
CA VAL A 341 26.01 -5.85 -20.66
C VAL A 341 26.27 -4.39 -20.99
N LYS A 342 25.61 -3.84 -22.01
CA LYS A 342 25.74 -2.43 -22.37
C LYS A 342 24.85 -1.58 -21.49
N ILE A 343 25.42 -0.56 -20.84
CA ILE A 343 24.69 0.31 -19.91
C ILE A 343 24.45 1.65 -20.57
N PHE A 344 23.20 2.13 -20.50
CA PHE A 344 22.79 3.42 -21.04
C PHE A 344 22.34 4.34 -19.89
N THR A 345 22.66 5.62 -20.03
CA THR A 345 22.28 6.68 -19.09
C THR A 345 21.11 7.51 -19.60
N ASP A 346 20.82 7.45 -20.89
CA ASP A 346 19.74 8.19 -21.53
C ASP A 346 18.89 7.31 -22.46
N VAL A 347 17.63 7.69 -22.63
CA VAL A 347 16.65 6.93 -23.39
C VAL A 347 16.95 6.93 -24.89
N GLN A 348 17.49 8.04 -25.44
CA GLN A 348 17.75 8.15 -26.86
C GLN A 348 18.88 7.20 -27.30
N SER A 349 19.96 7.14 -26.54
CA SER A 349 21.08 6.21 -26.81
C SER A 349 20.63 4.75 -26.70
N ALA A 350 19.79 4.44 -25.70
CA ALA A 350 19.21 3.11 -25.55
C ALA A 350 18.28 2.73 -26.72
N TYR A 351 17.44 3.67 -27.16
CA TYR A 351 16.57 3.49 -28.33
C TYR A 351 17.37 3.25 -29.61
N ASN A 352 18.36 4.10 -29.87
CA ASN A 352 19.20 3.97 -31.09
C ASN A 352 19.87 2.59 -31.10
N TRP A 353 20.49 2.19 -29.99
CA TRP A 353 21.10 0.87 -29.91
C TRP A 353 20.10 -0.27 -30.08
N LEU A 354 18.90 -0.17 -29.47
CA LEU A 354 17.87 -1.20 -29.57
C LEU A 354 17.38 -1.42 -31.00
N THR A 355 17.36 -0.35 -31.82
CA THR A 355 16.77 -0.35 -33.15
C THR A 355 17.80 -0.29 -34.31
N GLU A 356 19.09 -0.10 -34.01
CA GLU A 356 20.17 0.02 -34.98
C GLU A 356 20.38 -1.24 -35.82
N SER A 357 20.08 -2.42 -35.27
CA SER A 357 20.30 -3.71 -35.92
C SER A 357 19.00 -4.45 -36.19
N ASN A 358 19.01 -5.25 -37.27
CA ASN A 358 17.94 -6.21 -37.51
C ASN A 358 18.00 -7.44 -36.61
N GLU A 359 19.06 -7.61 -35.82
CA GLU A 359 19.14 -8.64 -34.81
C GLU A 359 18.20 -8.35 -33.63
N ARG A 360 17.76 -9.39 -32.97
CA ARG A 360 16.98 -9.23 -31.73
C ARG A 360 17.89 -8.74 -30.62
N ARG A 361 17.47 -7.63 -30.01
CA ARG A 361 18.15 -7.02 -28.86
C ARG A 361 17.21 -6.90 -27.69
N TRP A 362 17.77 -7.01 -26.50
CA TRP A 362 17.04 -6.96 -25.24
C TRP A 362 17.46 -5.77 -24.41
N LEU A 363 16.51 -5.14 -23.72
CA LEU A 363 16.80 -4.02 -22.86
C LEU A 363 16.05 -4.16 -21.53
N GLY A 364 16.79 -4.17 -20.43
CA GLY A 364 16.22 -3.96 -19.11
C GLY A 364 16.00 -2.46 -18.89
N VAL A 365 14.77 -2.03 -18.64
CA VAL A 365 14.40 -0.61 -18.55
C VAL A 365 13.61 -0.35 -17.27
N ARG A 366 13.80 0.83 -16.66
CA ARG A 366 12.96 1.28 -15.56
C ARG A 366 11.58 1.68 -16.10
N ASN A 367 10.54 1.41 -15.31
CA ASN A 367 9.17 1.75 -15.68
C ASN A 367 9.00 3.26 -15.99
N ASP A 368 9.73 4.13 -15.29
CA ASP A 368 9.70 5.59 -15.51
C ASP A 368 10.19 5.99 -16.90
N ASP A 369 11.10 5.22 -17.49
CA ASP A 369 11.68 5.48 -18.81
C ASP A 369 10.92 4.79 -19.94
N LEU A 370 10.06 3.81 -19.60
CA LEU A 370 9.33 3.02 -20.59
C LEU A 370 8.43 3.89 -21.49
N GLY A 371 7.71 4.85 -20.91
CA GLY A 371 6.81 5.72 -21.67
C GLY A 371 7.52 6.47 -22.79
N LYS A 372 8.66 7.09 -22.46
CA LYS A 372 9.50 7.80 -23.44
C LYS A 372 10.10 6.86 -24.50
N LEU A 373 10.59 5.71 -24.07
CA LEU A 373 11.14 4.69 -24.96
C LEU A 373 10.07 4.14 -25.91
N ASN A 374 8.87 3.85 -25.40
CA ASN A 374 7.72 3.40 -26.19
C ASN A 374 7.28 4.45 -27.22
N SER A 375 7.24 5.73 -26.84
CA SER A 375 6.90 6.83 -27.75
C SER A 375 7.91 6.94 -28.90
N LEU A 376 9.22 6.87 -28.62
CA LEU A 376 10.28 6.87 -29.66
C LEU A 376 10.17 5.64 -30.56
N TYR A 377 9.91 4.47 -29.99
CA TYR A 377 9.77 3.23 -30.78
C TYR A 377 8.57 3.31 -31.72
N ARG A 378 7.42 3.79 -31.26
CA ARG A 378 6.21 3.99 -32.08
C ARG A 378 6.40 4.99 -33.20
N ALA A 379 7.13 6.08 -32.93
CA ALA A 379 7.41 7.11 -33.90
C ALA A 379 8.38 6.66 -34.99
N GLY A 380 9.23 5.69 -34.69
CA GLY A 380 10.30 5.21 -35.61
C GLY A 380 10.15 3.73 -35.96
N ALA A 381 10.98 2.89 -35.38
CA ALA A 381 11.14 1.47 -35.76
C ALA A 381 9.86 0.62 -35.58
N GLY A 382 8.97 0.98 -34.68
CA GLY A 382 7.74 0.24 -34.39
C GLY A 382 6.62 0.44 -35.41
N GLY A 383 6.68 1.46 -36.28
CA GLY A 383 5.64 1.73 -37.27
C GLY A 383 4.24 1.86 -36.66
N LYS A 384 4.11 2.55 -35.54
CA LYS A 384 2.91 2.71 -34.69
C LYS A 384 2.61 1.54 -33.72
N ALA A 385 3.29 0.40 -33.82
CA ALA A 385 3.17 -0.65 -32.81
C ALA A 385 3.89 -0.25 -31.51
N SER A 386 3.34 -0.66 -30.38
CA SER A 386 3.98 -0.45 -29.08
C SER A 386 5.21 -1.35 -28.90
N LEU A 387 6.22 -0.84 -28.21
CA LEU A 387 7.44 -1.58 -27.87
C LEU A 387 7.11 -2.90 -27.16
N PRO A 388 7.60 -4.06 -27.64
CA PRO A 388 7.34 -5.32 -26.96
C PRO A 388 7.94 -5.37 -25.55
N VAL A 389 7.11 -5.63 -24.55
CA VAL A 389 7.51 -5.90 -23.17
C VAL A 389 7.30 -7.38 -22.90
N LEU A 390 8.39 -8.11 -22.64
CA LEU A 390 8.36 -9.57 -22.49
C LEU A 390 8.25 -9.99 -21.03
N ASP A 391 8.66 -9.11 -20.10
CA ASP A 391 8.49 -9.33 -18.66
C ASP A 391 8.15 -8.01 -17.96
N ALA A 392 7.00 -8.00 -17.31
CA ALA A 392 6.49 -6.91 -16.49
C ALA A 392 6.14 -7.36 -15.07
N ARG A 393 6.65 -8.52 -14.61
CA ARG A 393 6.40 -9.03 -13.25
C ARG A 393 6.91 -8.09 -12.18
N SER A 394 8.06 -7.45 -12.43
CA SER A 394 8.50 -6.33 -11.61
C SER A 394 7.83 -5.04 -12.11
N GLY A 395 7.05 -4.39 -11.25
CA GLY A 395 6.44 -3.09 -11.59
C GLY A 395 7.45 -1.95 -11.75
N GLN A 396 8.72 -2.17 -11.40
CA GLN A 396 9.78 -1.15 -11.42
C GLN A 396 10.76 -1.34 -12.57
N ILE A 397 11.03 -2.58 -12.94
CA ILE A 397 12.03 -2.92 -13.95
C ILE A 397 11.40 -3.90 -14.93
N LEU A 398 11.46 -3.57 -16.21
CA LEU A 398 10.80 -4.29 -17.28
C LEU A 398 11.83 -4.83 -18.27
N LEU A 399 11.54 -5.95 -18.90
CA LEU A 399 12.34 -6.50 -19.99
C LEU A 399 11.63 -6.24 -21.31
N VAL A 400 12.29 -5.48 -22.18
CA VAL A 400 11.77 -5.17 -23.53
C VAL A 400 12.68 -5.71 -24.61
N SER A 401 12.13 -5.86 -25.81
CA SER A 401 12.88 -6.26 -27.00
C SER A 401 12.43 -5.45 -28.22
N ASN A 402 13.33 -5.27 -29.19
CA ASN A 402 12.98 -4.66 -30.48
C ASN A 402 12.13 -5.57 -31.37
N LYS A 403 12.01 -6.86 -31.05
CA LYS A 403 11.24 -7.86 -31.80
C LYS A 403 10.39 -8.74 -30.89
N LEU A 404 9.17 -9.03 -31.33
CA LEU A 404 8.25 -10.00 -30.75
C LEU A 404 8.19 -11.22 -31.68
N LEU A 405 8.42 -12.41 -31.14
CA LEU A 405 8.27 -13.64 -31.87
C LEU A 405 6.80 -14.10 -31.90
N THR A 406 6.44 -14.95 -32.86
CA THR A 406 5.04 -15.35 -33.13
C THR A 406 4.36 -16.04 -31.95
N ASN A 407 5.13 -16.67 -31.07
CA ASN A 407 4.64 -17.37 -29.87
C ASN A 407 4.75 -16.54 -28.57
N GLU A 408 5.13 -15.27 -28.67
CA GLU A 408 5.31 -14.38 -27.53
C GLU A 408 4.20 -13.34 -27.47
N GLY A 409 3.75 -13.02 -26.27
CA GLY A 409 2.81 -11.93 -25.99
C GLY A 409 3.52 -10.71 -25.41
N SER A 410 3.10 -9.51 -25.80
CA SER A 410 3.59 -8.28 -25.20
C SER A 410 2.77 -7.93 -23.94
N GLN A 411 3.46 -7.66 -22.84
CA GLN A 411 2.90 -7.20 -21.57
C GLN A 411 3.04 -5.68 -21.42
N ASN A 412 3.11 -4.92 -22.53
CA ASN A 412 3.30 -3.48 -22.49
C ASN A 412 2.10 -2.80 -21.81
N PRO A 413 2.31 -2.07 -20.68
CA PRO A 413 1.23 -1.42 -19.95
C PRO A 413 0.53 -0.33 -20.77
N TYR A 414 1.18 0.17 -21.83
CA TYR A 414 0.60 1.16 -22.74
C TYR A 414 -0.20 0.54 -23.90
N GLY A 415 -0.29 -0.79 -23.98
CA GLY A 415 -1.07 -1.47 -25.00
C GLY A 415 -2.57 -1.16 -24.95
N ASN A 416 -3.09 -0.79 -23.78
CA ASN A 416 -4.48 -0.36 -23.56
C ASN A 416 -4.63 1.17 -23.48
N VAL A 417 -3.57 1.92 -23.73
CA VAL A 417 -3.54 3.39 -23.65
C VAL A 417 -3.36 4.00 -25.01
N VAL A 418 -2.43 3.46 -25.83
CA VAL A 418 -2.04 4.01 -27.13
C VAL A 418 -2.31 2.99 -28.21
N PHE A 419 -3.13 3.38 -29.18
CA PHE A 419 -3.55 2.53 -30.30
C PHE A 419 -3.13 3.12 -31.64
N ASP A 420 -2.99 2.27 -32.65
CA ASP A 420 -2.75 2.64 -34.06
C ASP A 420 -4.06 2.86 -34.82
N LYS A 421 -5.16 2.34 -34.31
CA LYS A 421 -6.50 2.41 -34.86
C LYS A 421 -7.49 2.97 -33.88
N GLU A 422 -8.56 3.54 -34.39
CA GLU A 422 -9.63 4.06 -33.56
C GLU A 422 -10.29 2.95 -32.72
N PRO A 423 -10.30 3.10 -31.40
CA PRO A 423 -11.00 2.16 -30.52
C PRO A 423 -12.51 2.29 -30.68
N THR A 424 -13.25 1.28 -30.27
CA THR A 424 -14.72 1.32 -30.25
C THR A 424 -15.20 2.25 -29.14
N ILE A 425 -16.03 3.23 -29.46
CA ILE A 425 -16.52 4.28 -28.56
C ILE A 425 -18.04 4.16 -28.42
N GLY A 426 -18.56 4.15 -27.21
CA GLY A 426 -20.00 4.08 -26.94
C GLY A 426 -20.69 5.44 -27.05
N HIS A 427 -20.13 6.47 -26.43
CA HIS A 427 -20.64 7.84 -26.50
C HIS A 427 -19.73 8.68 -27.38
N ARG A 428 -20.05 8.70 -28.68
CA ARG A 428 -19.27 9.45 -29.67
C ARG A 428 -19.57 10.93 -29.59
N VAL A 429 -18.53 11.73 -29.36
CA VAL A 429 -18.61 13.21 -29.31
C VAL A 429 -17.35 13.78 -29.93
N GLU A 430 -17.47 14.34 -31.14
CA GLU A 430 -16.36 14.91 -31.86
C GLU A 430 -16.18 16.38 -31.52
N ALA A 431 -15.00 16.75 -31.04
CA ALA A 431 -14.64 18.14 -30.77
C ALA A 431 -13.16 18.35 -31.05
N ASN A 432 -12.85 19.40 -31.82
CA ASN A 432 -11.47 19.78 -32.10
C ASN A 432 -10.94 20.67 -30.98
N LEU A 433 -9.88 20.23 -30.35
CA LEU A 433 -9.20 20.95 -29.27
C LEU A 433 -7.92 21.58 -29.85
N GLN A 434 -8.05 22.82 -30.32
CA GLN A 434 -6.96 23.71 -30.77
C GLN A 434 -6.07 23.11 -31.88
N ASP A 435 -6.62 22.31 -32.78
CA ASP A 435 -5.91 21.57 -33.82
C ASP A 435 -4.76 20.67 -33.31
N MET A 436 -4.77 20.39 -32.01
CA MET A 436 -3.79 19.49 -31.36
C MET A 436 -4.38 18.13 -31.08
N LEU A 437 -5.63 18.09 -30.60
CA LEU A 437 -6.36 16.88 -30.30
C LEU A 437 -7.76 16.93 -30.89
N LEU A 438 -8.21 15.79 -31.40
CA LEU A 438 -9.61 15.53 -31.68
C LEU A 438 -10.17 14.66 -30.56
N SER A 439 -11.08 15.20 -29.76
CA SER A 439 -11.90 14.39 -28.88
C SER A 439 -12.81 13.52 -29.73
N LEU A 440 -12.91 12.23 -29.43
CA LEU A 440 -13.73 11.25 -30.15
C LEU A 440 -14.96 10.83 -29.34
N GLY A 441 -14.92 11.05 -28.02
CA GLY A 441 -16.00 10.67 -27.12
C GLY A 441 -15.51 10.08 -25.80
N TRP A 442 -16.44 9.40 -25.12
CA TRP A 442 -16.17 8.85 -23.80
C TRP A 442 -16.99 7.59 -23.52
N ASP A 443 -16.60 6.86 -22.50
CA ASP A 443 -17.33 5.73 -21.92
C ASP A 443 -17.18 5.69 -20.40
N ILE A 444 -18.14 5.09 -19.72
CA ILE A 444 -17.98 4.66 -18.34
C ILE A 444 -18.02 3.14 -18.33
N VAL A 445 -17.02 2.56 -17.67
CA VAL A 445 -16.93 1.12 -17.51
C VAL A 445 -16.87 0.74 -16.03
N ASP A 446 -17.32 -0.44 -15.71
CA ASP A 446 -17.20 -1.02 -14.38
C ASP A 446 -15.76 -1.54 -14.10
N THR A 447 -15.57 -2.17 -12.96
CA THR A 447 -14.28 -2.77 -12.57
C THR A 447 -13.86 -3.94 -13.46
N SER A 448 -14.81 -4.60 -14.16
CA SER A 448 -14.53 -5.68 -15.12
C SER A 448 -14.13 -5.12 -16.50
N GLY A 449 -14.37 -3.84 -16.76
CA GLY A 449 -14.12 -3.17 -18.04
C GLY A 449 -15.33 -3.15 -18.98
N GLU A 450 -16.49 -3.61 -18.53
CA GLU A 450 -17.72 -3.57 -19.29
C GLU A 450 -18.39 -2.19 -19.19
N ARG A 451 -18.96 -1.73 -20.32
CA ARG A 451 -19.68 -0.45 -20.37
C ARG A 451 -20.95 -0.51 -19.56
N VAL A 452 -21.20 0.55 -18.81
CA VAL A 452 -22.41 0.67 -18.00
C VAL A 452 -23.32 1.77 -18.53
N PRO A 453 -24.64 1.52 -18.63
CA PRO A 453 -25.60 2.51 -19.11
C PRO A 453 -26.02 3.52 -18.02
N TYR A 454 -25.68 3.28 -16.77
CA TYR A 454 -25.98 4.13 -15.63
C TYR A 454 -24.95 3.95 -14.52
N ILE A 455 -24.87 4.93 -13.62
CA ILE A 455 -23.98 4.93 -12.47
C ILE A 455 -24.81 4.70 -11.20
N VAL A 456 -24.31 3.87 -10.30
CA VAL A 456 -24.82 3.72 -8.93
C VAL A 456 -23.86 4.40 -7.98
N PRO A 457 -24.29 5.37 -7.16
CA PRO A 457 -23.44 6.04 -6.19
C PRO A 457 -22.72 5.06 -5.26
N ALA A 458 -21.55 5.44 -4.75
CA ALA A 458 -20.66 4.65 -3.90
C ALA A 458 -20.08 3.37 -4.55
N ARG A 459 -20.29 3.13 -5.83
CA ARG A 459 -19.60 2.09 -6.60
C ARG A 459 -18.44 2.67 -7.37
N LYS A 460 -17.39 1.89 -7.59
CA LYS A 460 -16.23 2.26 -8.38
C LYS A 460 -16.47 2.01 -9.86
N TYR A 461 -16.13 3.00 -10.65
CA TYR A 461 -16.17 2.98 -12.11
C TYR A 461 -14.90 3.56 -12.67
N ARG A 462 -14.67 3.40 -13.97
CA ARG A 462 -13.61 4.08 -14.70
C ARG A 462 -14.23 4.89 -15.83
N PHE A 463 -13.85 6.16 -15.88
CA PHE A 463 -14.18 7.07 -16.98
C PHE A 463 -13.10 6.95 -18.03
N ARG A 464 -13.45 6.72 -19.29
CA ARG A 464 -12.56 6.64 -20.45
C ARG A 464 -12.84 7.79 -21.39
N LEU A 465 -11.81 8.57 -21.70
CA LEU A 465 -11.81 9.58 -22.73
C LEU A 465 -10.98 9.10 -23.91
N TYR A 466 -11.48 9.37 -25.10
CA TYR A 466 -10.84 8.93 -26.34
C TYR A 466 -10.40 10.14 -27.14
N TYR A 467 -9.12 10.18 -27.50
CA TYR A 467 -8.52 11.25 -28.27
C TYR A 467 -7.78 10.71 -29.47
N LYS A 468 -7.81 11.48 -30.59
CA LYS A 468 -6.87 11.33 -31.70
C LYS A 468 -5.89 12.49 -31.67
N VAL A 469 -4.62 12.19 -31.72
CA VAL A 469 -3.55 13.21 -31.70
C VAL A 469 -3.39 13.77 -33.11
N LEU A 470 -3.55 15.08 -33.27
CA LEU A 470 -3.39 15.79 -34.54
C LEU A 470 -2.01 16.44 -34.64
N ALA A 471 -1.55 17.07 -33.54
CA ALA A 471 -0.24 17.71 -33.47
C ALA A 471 0.38 17.50 -32.07
N PRO A 472 1.71 17.63 -31.91
CA PRO A 472 2.37 17.49 -30.63
C PRO A 472 1.92 18.57 -29.65
N LEU A 473 1.58 18.16 -28.40
CA LEU A 473 1.27 19.09 -27.34
C LEU A 473 2.57 19.48 -26.61
N LYS A 474 2.79 20.78 -26.49
CA LYS A 474 4.02 21.34 -25.90
C LYS A 474 3.91 21.61 -24.40
N ALA A 475 2.69 21.70 -23.88
CA ALA A 475 2.43 21.97 -22.46
C ALA A 475 1.86 20.75 -21.75
N GLU A 476 2.13 20.66 -20.47
CA GLU A 476 1.49 19.70 -19.58
C GLU A 476 0.07 20.19 -19.26
N TRP A 477 -0.92 19.45 -19.78
CA TRP A 477 -2.34 19.67 -19.53
C TRP A 477 -2.89 18.56 -18.67
N GLU A 478 -3.81 18.89 -17.78
CA GLU A 478 -4.56 17.92 -16.97
C GLU A 478 -5.98 17.77 -17.55
N THR A 479 -6.55 16.61 -17.39
CA THR A 479 -7.92 16.33 -17.81
C THR A 479 -8.88 16.76 -16.70
N PHE A 480 -9.94 17.47 -17.05
CA PHE A 480 -11.09 17.64 -16.17
C PHE A 480 -12.29 16.88 -16.72
N VAL A 481 -13.07 16.31 -15.81
CA VAL A 481 -14.37 15.68 -16.10
C VAL A 481 -15.36 16.15 -15.04
N HIS A 482 -16.44 16.76 -15.48
CA HIS A 482 -17.53 17.21 -14.63
C HIS A 482 -18.80 16.42 -14.93
N ILE A 483 -19.39 15.85 -13.90
CA ILE A 483 -20.71 15.20 -13.96
C ILE A 483 -21.68 16.09 -13.18
N GLU A 484 -22.54 16.81 -13.87
CA GLU A 484 -23.35 17.90 -13.32
C GLU A 484 -24.86 17.65 -13.53
N GLY A 485 -25.65 17.79 -12.47
CA GLY A 485 -27.10 17.65 -12.52
C GLY A 485 -27.72 17.66 -11.12
N GLN A 486 -29.03 17.85 -11.03
CA GLN A 486 -29.78 17.80 -9.77
C GLN A 486 -29.15 18.66 -8.65
N ASN A 487 -28.66 19.86 -9.01
CA ASN A 487 -27.94 20.80 -8.13
C ASN A 487 -26.66 20.19 -7.50
N ARG A 488 -26.06 19.21 -8.16
CA ARG A 488 -24.79 18.60 -7.74
C ARG A 488 -23.79 18.55 -8.87
N ARG A 489 -22.54 18.56 -8.49
CA ARG A 489 -21.40 18.43 -9.40
C ARG A 489 -20.37 17.48 -8.80
N PHE A 490 -19.91 16.56 -9.59
CA PHE A 490 -18.73 15.74 -9.31
C PHE A 490 -17.61 16.17 -10.25
N ASN A 491 -16.40 16.35 -9.69
CA ASN A 491 -15.18 16.66 -10.43
C ASN A 491 -14.27 15.44 -10.40
N ALA A 492 -13.88 14.97 -11.57
CA ALA A 492 -12.90 13.91 -11.75
C ALA A 492 -11.65 14.44 -12.46
N ASP A 493 -11.09 15.54 -11.93
CA ASP A 493 -9.90 16.17 -12.48
C ASP A 493 -8.68 15.28 -12.18
N HIS A 494 -7.85 15.05 -13.20
CA HIS A 494 -6.71 14.15 -13.07
C HIS A 494 -5.61 14.46 -14.10
N LYS A 495 -4.40 13.99 -13.80
CA LYS A 495 -3.31 13.99 -14.79
C LYS A 495 -3.62 12.99 -15.90
N THR A 496 -3.50 13.42 -17.14
CA THR A 496 -3.74 12.55 -18.31
C THR A 496 -2.99 11.23 -18.17
N VAL A 497 -3.71 10.12 -18.40
CA VAL A 497 -3.19 8.76 -18.25
C VAL A 497 -2.53 8.56 -16.86
N GLN A 498 -3.11 9.15 -15.82
CA GLN A 498 -2.58 9.13 -14.44
C GLN A 498 -1.11 9.60 -14.33
N GLY A 499 -0.65 10.46 -15.25
CA GLY A 499 0.73 10.95 -15.33
C GLY A 499 1.77 9.92 -15.82
N LYS A 500 1.34 8.70 -16.16
CA LYS A 500 2.26 7.62 -16.61
C LYS A 500 2.66 7.77 -18.08
N TYR A 501 1.81 8.37 -18.90
CA TYR A 501 2.06 8.66 -20.32
C TYR A 501 1.64 10.11 -20.61
N PRO A 502 2.49 11.10 -20.25
CA PRO A 502 2.16 12.52 -20.38
C PRO A 502 1.98 12.93 -21.85
N LEU A 503 1.21 13.99 -22.06
CA LEU A 503 0.86 14.48 -23.40
C LEU A 503 2.07 14.77 -24.30
N SER A 504 3.21 15.14 -23.71
CA SER A 504 4.47 15.36 -24.44
C SER A 504 5.00 14.11 -25.16
N LEU A 505 4.51 12.92 -24.79
CA LEU A 505 4.86 11.64 -25.42
C LEU A 505 3.86 11.19 -26.49
N TRP A 506 2.74 11.90 -26.65
CA TRP A 506 1.71 11.56 -27.62
C TRP A 506 2.16 11.95 -29.04
N GLN A 507 2.09 11.00 -29.97
CA GLN A 507 2.56 11.21 -31.34
C GLN A 507 1.38 11.48 -32.29
N PRO A 508 1.53 12.38 -33.28
CA PRO A 508 0.50 12.61 -34.28
C PRO A 508 0.02 11.33 -34.96
N GLY A 509 -1.30 11.16 -35.02
CA GLY A 509 -1.95 9.98 -35.57
C GLY A 509 -2.15 8.84 -34.58
N ASP A 510 -1.70 8.99 -33.32
CA ASP A 510 -2.04 8.05 -32.23
C ASP A 510 -3.47 8.27 -31.75
N TYR A 511 -4.12 7.16 -31.36
CA TYR A 511 -5.36 7.18 -30.61
C TYR A 511 -5.06 6.88 -29.14
N ILE A 512 -5.50 7.75 -28.26
CA ILE A 512 -5.22 7.67 -26.81
C ILE A 512 -6.50 7.40 -26.04
N VAL A 513 -6.42 6.48 -25.10
CA VAL A 513 -7.46 6.23 -24.11
C VAL A 513 -6.95 6.71 -22.75
N ASP A 514 -7.55 7.79 -22.25
CA ASP A 514 -7.30 8.32 -20.93
C ASP A 514 -8.34 7.75 -19.96
N GLU A 515 -7.88 6.91 -19.02
CA GLU A 515 -8.75 6.19 -18.08
C GLU A 515 -8.51 6.68 -16.66
N HIS A 516 -9.59 7.03 -15.96
CA HIS A 516 -9.57 7.49 -14.58
C HIS A 516 -10.61 6.76 -13.72
N GLU A 517 -10.20 6.22 -12.58
CA GLU A 517 -11.11 5.60 -11.60
C GLU A 517 -11.84 6.66 -10.78
N PHE A 518 -13.15 6.50 -10.63
CA PHE A 518 -13.97 7.40 -9.84
C PHE A 518 -15.12 6.66 -9.13
N SER A 519 -15.71 7.35 -8.15
CA SER A 519 -16.93 6.92 -7.46
C SER A 519 -17.74 8.15 -7.09
N LEU A 520 -19.02 8.17 -7.43
CA LEU A 520 -19.92 9.23 -6.97
C LEU A 520 -20.18 9.09 -5.47
N GLU A 521 -20.35 10.21 -4.80
CA GLU A 521 -20.74 10.22 -3.38
C GLU A 521 -22.12 9.58 -3.19
N PRO A 522 -22.41 8.95 -2.02
CA PRO A 522 -23.67 8.26 -1.75
C PRO A 522 -24.92 9.15 -1.83
N ASN A 523 -24.73 10.46 -1.76
CA ASN A 523 -25.79 11.47 -1.74
C ASN A 523 -26.18 12.01 -3.14
N PHE A 524 -25.64 11.43 -4.22
CA PHE A 524 -26.11 11.74 -5.57
C PHE A 524 -27.50 11.15 -5.79
N THR A 525 -28.44 11.99 -6.18
CA THR A 525 -29.84 11.60 -6.40
C THR A 525 -30.03 10.98 -7.78
N PRO A 526 -30.94 10.02 -7.94
CA PRO A 526 -31.28 9.47 -9.25
C PRO A 526 -31.72 10.55 -10.24
N GLY A 527 -31.25 10.44 -11.47
CA GLY A 527 -31.60 11.37 -12.54
C GLY A 527 -30.55 11.44 -13.65
N ALA A 528 -30.79 12.28 -14.64
CA ALA A 528 -29.85 12.55 -15.72
C ALA A 528 -28.84 13.64 -15.30
N TYR A 529 -27.56 13.38 -15.56
CA TYR A 529 -26.45 14.29 -15.29
C TYR A 529 -25.70 14.57 -16.58
N ALA A 530 -25.42 15.85 -16.83
CA ALA A 530 -24.60 16.27 -17.97
C ALA A 530 -23.14 15.91 -17.74
N VAL A 531 -22.49 15.39 -18.76
CA VAL A 531 -21.06 15.12 -18.78
C VAL A 531 -20.37 16.24 -19.54
N ARG A 532 -19.41 16.91 -18.90
CA ARG A 532 -18.57 17.94 -19.51
C ARG A 532 -17.12 17.62 -19.23
N TYR A 533 -16.28 17.76 -20.24
CA TYR A 533 -14.85 17.43 -20.10
C TYR A 533 -13.96 18.28 -20.99
N GLY A 534 -12.68 18.22 -20.75
CA GLY A 534 -11.68 18.92 -21.52
C GLY A 534 -10.31 18.87 -20.86
N LEU A 535 -9.44 19.75 -21.29
CA LEU A 535 -8.08 19.85 -20.76
C LEU A 535 -7.85 21.25 -20.19
N PHE A 536 -7.12 21.32 -19.08
CA PHE A 536 -6.79 22.58 -18.41
C PHE A 536 -5.34 22.61 -17.91
N THR A 537 -4.82 23.82 -17.72
CA THR A 537 -3.55 24.07 -17.04
C THR A 537 -3.67 25.35 -16.24
N GLY A 538 -3.57 25.25 -14.91
CA GLY A 538 -3.93 26.34 -14.02
C GLY A 538 -5.37 26.80 -14.26
N ASP A 539 -5.57 28.10 -14.51
CA ASP A 539 -6.90 28.66 -14.79
C ASP A 539 -7.30 28.62 -16.28
N ASN A 540 -6.42 28.13 -17.16
CA ASN A 540 -6.65 28.14 -18.60
C ASN A 540 -7.18 26.79 -19.08
N ARG A 541 -8.22 26.82 -19.92
CA ARG A 541 -8.73 25.66 -20.65
C ARG A 541 -8.24 25.62 -22.09
N LEU A 542 -7.98 24.40 -22.59
CA LEU A 542 -7.64 24.22 -24.00
C LEU A 542 -8.86 24.58 -24.85
N LYS A 543 -8.68 25.45 -25.86
CA LYS A 543 -9.79 25.96 -26.67
C LYS A 543 -10.44 24.86 -27.49
N VAL A 544 -11.77 24.82 -27.46
CA VAL A 544 -12.58 24.02 -28.37
C VAL A 544 -12.87 24.86 -29.60
N GLN A 545 -12.42 24.41 -30.78
CA GLN A 545 -12.60 25.10 -32.06
C GLN A 545 -13.87 24.66 -32.78
N THR A 546 -14.14 23.35 -32.77
CA THR A 546 -15.35 22.77 -33.34
C THR A 546 -15.91 21.70 -32.41
N GLY A 547 -17.20 21.46 -32.51
CA GLY A 547 -17.94 20.59 -31.62
C GLY A 547 -18.81 21.37 -30.65
N GLU A 548 -19.76 20.70 -30.01
CA GLU A 548 -20.64 21.32 -29.05
C GLU A 548 -19.89 21.56 -27.73
N HIS A 549 -19.84 22.83 -27.29
CA HIS A 549 -19.09 23.20 -26.10
C HIS A 549 -19.66 24.44 -25.41
N GLU A 550 -19.39 24.57 -24.13
CA GLU A 550 -19.68 25.72 -23.29
C GLU A 550 -18.41 26.10 -22.51
N ASP A 551 -17.91 27.30 -22.70
CA ASP A 551 -16.72 27.82 -21.99
C ASP A 551 -15.51 26.86 -22.12
N ASN A 552 -15.22 26.41 -23.34
CA ASN A 552 -14.18 25.43 -23.67
C ASN A 552 -14.34 24.07 -22.92
N ARG A 553 -15.55 23.73 -22.48
CA ARG A 553 -15.91 22.40 -21.97
C ARG A 553 -16.70 21.67 -23.04
N VAL A 554 -16.18 20.55 -23.50
CA VAL A 554 -16.88 19.71 -24.48
C VAL A 554 -18.17 19.17 -23.86
N MET A 555 -19.29 19.31 -24.59
CA MET A 555 -20.59 18.79 -24.15
C MET A 555 -20.70 17.31 -24.48
N GLY A 556 -20.47 16.46 -23.48
CA GLY A 556 -20.41 15.00 -23.64
C GLY A 556 -21.77 14.31 -23.72
N GLY A 557 -22.89 15.06 -23.58
CA GLY A 557 -24.21 14.46 -23.44
C GLY A 557 -24.55 14.17 -21.97
N THR A 558 -25.34 13.12 -21.71
CA THR A 558 -25.83 12.80 -20.36
C THR A 558 -25.59 11.36 -19.98
N ILE A 559 -25.43 11.13 -18.66
CA ILE A 559 -25.41 9.81 -18.02
C ILE A 559 -26.47 9.73 -16.94
N ASN A 560 -27.12 8.59 -16.79
CA ASN A 560 -28.11 8.37 -15.74
C ASN A 560 -27.46 7.89 -14.44
N VAL A 561 -27.87 8.46 -13.30
CA VAL A 561 -27.56 7.97 -11.96
C VAL A 561 -28.81 7.29 -11.40
N GLN A 562 -28.67 6.10 -10.81
CA GLN A 562 -29.75 5.28 -10.24
C GLN A 562 -29.55 4.99 -8.75
#